data_316604a9777bba756389fbca3e56061a
#
_entry.id   316604a9777bba756389fbca3e56061a
#
_cell.length_a   1.000
_cell.length_b   1.000
_cell.length_c   1.000
_cell.angle_alpha   90.00
_cell.angle_beta   90.00
_cell.angle_gamma   90.00
#
_symmetry.space_group_name_H-M   'P 1'
#
loop_
_entity.id
_entity.type
_entity.pdbx_description
1 polymer ?
#
loop_
_entity_poly.entity_id
_entity_poly.type
_entity_poly.pdbx_seq_one_letter_code
_entity_poly.pdbx_strand_id
1 'polypeptide(L)'
;MKHVIGRLGYMLIVLIVSSIAVFYAIRLSGGDATAAALPGSATEEFRQEFRASIGLDRPIYLQYFAYISKVLRGDPGRSITNNASLIEMLKKHGKNSLILGGTAFALVFLIGIPLGILASLRRNSWADHGIMSFSVIGMAIPNFWLALLAVWLFASTFQLLPAAGCCSPKQLILPAIVLAFEGIALTVRMPRSAMIENQNNDFVRTLRAGGLSEWRITGKHVLRNALIPIISLAGLRIGQIVGYALIVEQIFSWPGIGQALVTAVLRRDYPVAQFFSLILVVLVVLGNWLADTGYTLANPRLRRSK
;
A
#
# COMPACT_ATOMS: atom_id res chain seq x y z
N MET A 1 25.85 2.83 -12.28
CA MET A 1 26.19 2.17 -11.03
C MET A 1 26.13 3.11 -9.82
N LYS A 2 26.76 4.28 -9.80
CA LYS A 2 26.75 5.21 -8.65
C LYS A 2 25.33 5.60 -8.16
N HIS A 3 24.36 5.79 -9.06
CA HIS A 3 22.97 6.12 -8.69
C HIS A 3 22.20 4.98 -8.04
N VAL A 4 22.43 3.74 -8.46
CA VAL A 4 21.79 2.56 -7.82
C VAL A 4 22.34 2.38 -6.41
N ILE A 5 23.65 2.55 -6.23
CA ILE A 5 24.30 2.46 -4.92
C ILE A 5 23.80 3.58 -3.99
N GLY A 6 23.69 4.82 -4.49
CA GLY A 6 23.16 5.93 -3.69
C GLY A 6 21.71 5.71 -3.25
N ARG A 7 20.87 5.14 -4.13
CA ARG A 7 19.48 4.80 -3.79
C ARG A 7 19.37 3.66 -2.78
N LEU A 8 20.21 2.63 -2.93
CA LEU A 8 20.28 1.56 -1.93
C LEU A 8 20.73 2.08 -0.57
N GLY A 9 21.72 2.99 -0.53
CA GLY A 9 22.13 3.66 0.71
C GLY A 9 21.00 4.45 1.37
N TYR A 10 20.25 5.24 0.57
CA TYR A 10 19.08 5.97 1.06
C TYR A 10 17.99 5.03 1.60
N MET A 11 17.67 3.95 0.89
CA MET A 11 16.72 2.93 1.36
C MET A 11 17.14 2.35 2.70
N LEU A 12 18.43 2.01 2.84
CA LEU A 12 18.96 1.43 4.07
C LEU A 12 18.83 2.41 5.25
N ILE A 13 19.15 3.68 5.02
CA ILE A 13 18.98 4.74 6.03
C ILE A 13 17.50 4.86 6.44
N VAL A 14 16.59 4.93 5.47
CA VAL A 14 15.14 5.00 5.75
C VAL A 14 14.67 3.79 6.55
N LEU A 15 15.10 2.57 6.17
CA LEU A 15 14.75 1.35 6.90
C LEU A 15 15.27 1.37 8.35
N ILE A 16 16.52 1.78 8.56
CA ILE A 16 17.12 1.86 9.90
C ILE A 16 16.39 2.90 10.75
N VAL A 17 16.23 4.12 10.23
CA VAL A 17 15.56 5.21 10.97
C VAL A 17 14.11 4.84 11.30
N SER A 18 13.37 4.30 10.32
CA SER A 18 11.98 3.88 10.54
C SER A 18 11.87 2.72 11.51
N SER A 19 12.79 1.74 11.46
CA SER A 19 12.78 0.61 12.41
C SER A 19 13.04 1.07 13.84
N ILE A 20 13.98 2.01 14.03
CA ILE A 20 14.24 2.64 15.33
C ILE A 20 12.99 3.40 15.79
N ALA A 21 12.44 4.26 14.93
CA ALA A 21 11.28 5.07 15.28
C ALA A 21 10.07 4.21 15.69
N VAL A 22 9.76 3.18 14.93
CA VAL A 22 8.67 2.23 15.23
C VAL A 22 8.93 1.49 16.54
N PHE A 23 10.16 0.99 16.73
CA PHE A 23 10.53 0.26 17.96
C PHE A 23 10.31 1.13 19.20
N TYR A 24 10.84 2.35 19.17
CA TYR A 24 10.70 3.29 20.28
C TYR A 24 9.25 3.76 20.46
N ALA A 25 8.54 4.07 19.37
CA ALA A 25 7.14 4.48 19.44
C ALA A 25 6.24 3.45 20.15
N ILE A 26 6.40 2.16 19.82
CA ILE A 26 5.63 1.08 20.45
C ILE A 26 5.99 0.95 21.94
N ARG A 27 7.26 1.12 22.30
CA ARG A 27 7.72 1.04 23.70
C ARG A 27 7.33 2.27 24.53
N LEU A 28 7.36 3.46 23.93
CA LEU A 28 7.00 4.72 24.60
C LEU A 28 5.49 4.97 24.64
N SER A 29 4.70 4.30 23.79
CA SER A 29 3.22 4.45 23.82
C SER A 29 2.58 4.01 25.12
N GLY A 30 3.37 3.45 26.03
CA GLY A 30 2.98 3.11 27.39
C GLY A 30 2.13 1.83 27.46
N GLY A 31 2.24 1.19 28.60
CA GLY A 31 1.51 -0.03 28.93
C GLY A 31 2.45 -1.20 29.15
N ASP A 32 1.99 -2.07 29.99
CA ASP A 32 2.73 -3.24 30.40
C ASP A 32 2.44 -4.40 29.45
N ALA A 33 3.45 -4.84 28.67
CA ALA A 33 3.33 -6.03 27.81
C ALA A 33 2.96 -7.29 28.64
N THR A 34 3.31 -7.31 29.91
CA THR A 34 2.96 -8.41 30.81
C THR A 34 1.47 -8.47 31.09
N ALA A 35 0.78 -7.31 31.10
CA ALA A 35 -0.66 -7.23 31.32
C ALA A 35 -1.47 -7.90 30.19
N ALA A 36 -0.90 -8.02 28.99
CA ALA A 36 -1.53 -8.71 27.87
C ALA A 36 -1.29 -10.23 27.88
N ALA A 37 -0.20 -10.66 28.49
CA ALA A 37 0.25 -12.05 28.50
C ALA A 37 -0.14 -12.82 29.77
N LEU A 38 -0.33 -12.10 30.87
CA LEU A 38 -0.57 -12.69 32.18
C LEU A 38 -1.99 -12.43 32.68
N PRO A 39 -2.58 -13.36 33.41
CA PRO A 39 -3.85 -13.12 34.10
C PRO A 39 -3.76 -11.91 35.05
N GLY A 40 -4.87 -11.18 35.22
CA GLY A 40 -4.91 -10.05 36.14
C GLY A 40 -4.56 -10.40 37.59
N SER A 41 -4.71 -11.67 37.96
CA SER A 41 -4.36 -12.24 39.27
C SER A 41 -2.87 -12.58 39.44
N ALA A 42 -2.03 -12.39 38.42
CA ALA A 42 -0.60 -12.68 38.51
C ALA A 42 0.07 -11.79 39.57
N THR A 43 0.91 -12.41 40.43
CA THR A 43 1.69 -11.70 41.44
C THR A 43 2.72 -10.78 40.80
N GLU A 44 3.12 -9.73 41.52
CA GLU A 44 4.12 -8.79 41.02
C GLU A 44 5.50 -9.46 40.81
N GLU A 45 5.84 -10.46 41.63
CA GLU A 45 7.03 -11.27 41.47
C GLU A 45 7.02 -12.05 40.14
N PHE A 46 5.89 -12.69 39.82
CA PHE A 46 5.73 -13.41 38.57
C PHE A 46 5.77 -12.48 37.34
N ARG A 47 5.23 -11.26 37.48
CA ARG A 47 5.32 -10.23 36.43
C ARG A 47 6.76 -9.79 36.17
N GLN A 48 7.53 -9.57 37.24
CA GLN A 48 8.95 -9.21 37.14
C GLN A 48 9.78 -10.34 36.52
N GLU A 49 9.58 -11.57 36.93
CA GLU A 49 10.24 -12.74 36.35
C GLU A 49 9.89 -12.88 34.85
N PHE A 50 8.63 -12.70 34.50
CA PHE A 50 8.20 -12.72 33.10
C PHE A 50 8.84 -11.58 32.30
N ARG A 51 8.92 -10.34 32.83
CA ARG A 51 9.61 -9.23 32.19
C ARG A 51 11.09 -9.54 31.93
N ALA A 52 11.77 -10.13 32.91
CA ALA A 52 13.16 -10.55 32.77
C ALA A 52 13.35 -11.63 31.71
N SER A 53 12.43 -12.63 31.66
CA SER A 53 12.48 -13.72 30.68
C SER A 53 12.36 -13.25 29.23
N ILE A 54 11.58 -12.20 28.97
CA ILE A 54 11.43 -11.58 27.64
C ILE A 54 12.35 -10.40 27.40
N GLY A 55 13.23 -10.08 28.39
CA GLY A 55 14.29 -9.07 28.28
C GLY A 55 13.78 -7.62 28.32
N LEU A 56 12.61 -7.37 28.91
CA LEU A 56 12.04 -6.03 29.07
C LEU A 56 12.69 -5.21 30.19
N ASP A 57 13.46 -5.85 31.05
CA ASP A 57 14.24 -5.24 32.12
C ASP A 57 15.51 -4.53 31.63
N ARG A 58 15.96 -4.85 30.40
CA ARG A 58 17.16 -4.28 29.81
C ARG A 58 16.94 -2.87 29.29
N PRO A 59 18.00 -2.04 29.19
CA PRO A 59 17.93 -0.75 28.50
C PRO A 59 17.34 -0.86 27.09
N ILE A 60 16.49 0.08 26.71
CA ILE A 60 15.72 0.04 25.44
C ILE A 60 16.62 -0.17 24.20
N TYR A 61 17.82 0.44 24.17
CA TYR A 61 18.74 0.28 23.05
C TYR A 61 19.27 -1.16 22.94
N LEU A 62 19.52 -1.86 24.07
CA LEU A 62 19.92 -3.27 24.04
C LEU A 62 18.78 -4.17 23.57
N GLN A 63 17.54 -3.85 23.95
CA GLN A 63 16.35 -4.55 23.44
C GLN A 63 16.24 -4.40 21.93
N TYR A 64 16.48 -3.20 21.38
CA TYR A 64 16.46 -2.95 19.94
C TYR A 64 17.51 -3.77 19.18
N PHE A 65 18.76 -3.74 19.63
CA PHE A 65 19.84 -4.51 18.98
C PHE A 65 19.61 -6.03 19.07
N ALA A 66 19.10 -6.52 20.21
CA ALA A 66 18.72 -7.92 20.35
C ALA A 66 17.60 -8.31 19.39
N TYR A 67 16.56 -7.47 19.26
CA TYR A 67 15.46 -7.66 18.33
C TYR A 67 15.93 -7.71 16.86
N ILE A 68 16.66 -6.68 16.42
CA ILE A 68 17.15 -6.62 15.02
C ILE A 68 18.09 -7.79 14.71
N SER A 69 18.98 -8.16 15.64
CA SER A 69 19.86 -9.33 15.47
C SER A 69 19.07 -10.63 15.25
N LYS A 70 17.98 -10.84 16.00
CA LYS A 70 17.10 -12.00 15.81
C LYS A 70 16.38 -11.96 14.47
N VAL A 71 15.79 -10.82 14.11
CA VAL A 71 15.11 -10.63 12.81
C VAL A 71 16.04 -10.91 11.64
N LEU A 72 17.28 -10.40 11.68
CA LEU A 72 18.28 -10.62 10.63
C LEU A 72 18.74 -12.08 10.54
N ARG A 73 18.65 -12.85 11.62
CA ARG A 73 18.90 -14.30 11.63
C ARG A 73 17.69 -15.14 11.18
N GLY A 74 16.56 -14.48 10.82
CA GLY A 74 15.34 -15.14 10.38
C GLY A 74 14.44 -15.65 11.50
N ASP A 75 14.70 -15.28 12.75
CA ASP A 75 13.87 -15.59 13.91
C ASP A 75 13.30 -14.31 14.55
N PRO A 76 12.20 -13.76 14.03
CA PRO A 76 11.55 -12.59 14.61
C PRO A 76 10.86 -12.88 15.95
N GLY A 77 10.79 -14.13 16.38
CA GLY A 77 10.19 -14.58 17.62
C GLY A 77 8.74 -15.05 17.49
N ARG A 78 8.03 -14.96 18.62
CA ARG A 78 6.64 -15.42 18.76
C ARG A 78 5.77 -14.35 19.38
N SER A 79 4.46 -14.43 19.13
CA SER A 79 3.44 -13.63 19.78
C SER A 79 3.43 -13.89 21.30
N ILE A 80 3.34 -12.85 22.10
CA ILE A 80 3.21 -12.97 23.55
C ILE A 80 1.81 -13.44 23.95
N THR A 81 0.79 -13.09 23.15
CA THR A 81 -0.62 -13.37 23.48
C THR A 81 -1.06 -14.79 23.16
N ASN A 82 -0.56 -15.40 22.09
CA ASN A 82 -1.01 -16.71 21.62
C ASN A 82 0.13 -17.68 21.27
N ASN A 83 1.39 -17.29 21.52
CA ASN A 83 2.60 -18.08 21.25
C ASN A 83 2.77 -18.53 19.79
N ALA A 84 2.06 -17.90 18.84
CA ALA A 84 2.17 -18.22 17.41
C ALA A 84 3.51 -17.70 16.83
N SER A 85 4.11 -18.44 15.90
CA SER A 85 5.29 -18.00 15.17
C SER A 85 4.97 -16.78 14.30
N LEU A 86 5.78 -15.72 14.40
CA LEU A 86 5.60 -14.50 13.58
C LEU A 86 5.81 -14.78 12.10
N ILE A 87 6.66 -15.74 11.75
CA ILE A 87 6.85 -16.18 10.35
C ILE A 87 5.60 -16.83 9.78
N GLU A 88 4.94 -17.71 10.55
CA GLU A 88 3.69 -18.33 10.12
C GLU A 88 2.56 -17.32 10.01
N MET A 89 2.48 -16.39 10.98
CA MET A 89 1.54 -15.27 10.91
C MET A 89 1.80 -14.41 9.67
N LEU A 90 3.06 -14.09 9.35
CA LEU A 90 3.41 -13.33 8.14
C LEU A 90 3.00 -14.07 6.86
N LYS A 91 3.24 -15.35 6.77
CA LYS A 91 2.82 -16.16 5.60
C LYS A 91 1.31 -16.10 5.40
N LYS A 92 0.54 -16.26 6.47
CA LYS A 92 -0.92 -16.23 6.43
C LYS A 92 -1.47 -14.83 6.11
N HIS A 93 -1.11 -13.85 6.92
CA HIS A 93 -1.62 -12.46 6.78
C HIS A 93 -1.04 -11.76 5.54
N GLY A 94 0.23 -12.02 5.22
CA GLY A 94 0.89 -11.47 4.04
C GLY A 94 0.24 -11.92 2.73
N LYS A 95 -0.12 -13.21 2.61
CA LYS A 95 -0.86 -13.71 1.46
C LYS A 95 -2.18 -12.94 1.26
N ASN A 96 -2.93 -12.72 2.33
CA ASN A 96 -4.21 -12.04 2.26
C ASN A 96 -4.05 -10.55 1.89
N SER A 97 -3.08 -9.85 2.48
CA SER A 97 -2.76 -8.47 2.09
C SER A 97 -2.31 -8.35 0.64
N LEU A 98 -1.52 -9.32 0.15
CA LEU A 98 -1.10 -9.35 -1.26
C LEU A 98 -2.27 -9.57 -2.22
N ILE A 99 -3.22 -10.44 -1.86
CA ILE A 99 -4.44 -10.65 -2.67
C ILE A 99 -5.26 -9.37 -2.72
N LEU A 100 -5.53 -8.75 -1.57
CA LEU A 100 -6.31 -7.51 -1.50
C LEU A 100 -5.60 -6.36 -2.22
N GLY A 101 -4.35 -6.10 -1.87
CA GLY A 101 -3.55 -5.02 -2.46
C GLY A 101 -3.29 -5.21 -3.95
N GLY A 102 -2.99 -6.45 -4.37
CA GLY A 102 -2.81 -6.80 -5.79
C GLY A 102 -4.09 -6.63 -6.61
N THR A 103 -5.24 -7.04 -6.06
CA THR A 103 -6.54 -6.83 -6.71
C THR A 103 -6.87 -5.34 -6.81
N ALA A 104 -6.69 -4.58 -5.73
CA ALA A 104 -6.89 -3.13 -5.74
C ALA A 104 -5.95 -2.43 -6.73
N PHE A 105 -4.66 -2.81 -6.77
CA PHE A 105 -3.69 -2.30 -7.73
C PHE A 105 -4.13 -2.57 -9.17
N ALA A 106 -4.56 -3.78 -9.48
CA ALA A 106 -5.08 -4.13 -10.80
C ALA A 106 -6.30 -3.28 -11.18
N LEU A 107 -7.26 -3.11 -10.27
CA LEU A 107 -8.45 -2.28 -10.49
C LEU A 107 -8.10 -0.81 -10.76
N VAL A 108 -7.12 -0.25 -10.04
CA VAL A 108 -6.67 1.14 -10.27
C VAL A 108 -6.27 1.37 -11.72
N PHE A 109 -5.51 0.46 -12.31
CA PHE A 109 -5.02 0.62 -13.69
C PHE A 109 -6.00 0.12 -14.74
N LEU A 110 -6.72 -0.98 -14.48
CA LEU A 110 -7.72 -1.53 -15.39
C LEU A 110 -8.92 -0.59 -15.57
N ILE A 111 -9.23 0.24 -14.57
CA ILE A 111 -10.34 1.20 -14.65
C ILE A 111 -9.81 2.61 -14.93
N GLY A 112 -8.79 3.05 -14.21
CA GLY A 112 -8.29 4.43 -14.28
C GLY A 112 -7.68 4.79 -15.63
N ILE A 113 -6.90 3.90 -16.25
CA ILE A 113 -6.31 4.17 -17.58
C ILE A 113 -7.38 4.27 -18.66
N PRO A 114 -8.29 3.30 -18.84
CA PRO A 114 -9.35 3.41 -19.86
C PRO A 114 -10.24 4.63 -19.67
N LEU A 115 -10.63 4.97 -18.43
CA LEU A 115 -11.42 6.17 -18.17
C LEU A 115 -10.66 7.45 -18.54
N GLY A 116 -9.37 7.54 -18.24
CA GLY A 116 -8.54 8.68 -18.60
C GLY A 116 -8.37 8.82 -20.13
N ILE A 117 -8.17 7.71 -20.83
CA ILE A 117 -8.12 7.68 -22.30
C ILE A 117 -9.47 8.12 -22.87
N LEU A 118 -10.59 7.57 -22.37
CA LEU A 118 -11.94 7.94 -22.83
C LEU A 118 -12.20 9.45 -22.63
N ALA A 119 -11.83 10.01 -21.48
CA ALA A 119 -11.93 11.44 -21.21
C ALA A 119 -11.10 12.28 -22.18
N SER A 120 -9.91 11.82 -22.57
CA SER A 120 -9.07 12.52 -23.56
C SER A 120 -9.64 12.48 -24.98
N LEU A 121 -10.20 11.32 -25.40
CA LEU A 121 -10.80 11.13 -26.71
C LEU A 121 -12.10 11.95 -26.89
N ARG A 122 -12.82 12.16 -25.79
CA ARG A 122 -14.06 12.94 -25.76
C ARG A 122 -13.87 14.27 -25.04
N ARG A 123 -12.73 14.91 -25.25
CA ARG A 123 -12.38 16.18 -24.62
C ARG A 123 -13.49 17.22 -24.72
N ASN A 124 -13.78 17.93 -23.62
CA ASN A 124 -14.81 18.93 -23.48
C ASN A 124 -16.25 18.43 -23.68
N SER A 125 -16.48 17.12 -23.70
CA SER A 125 -17.81 16.52 -23.71
C SER A 125 -18.35 16.30 -22.29
N TRP A 126 -19.66 15.98 -22.20
CA TRP A 126 -20.26 15.57 -20.92
C TRP A 126 -19.59 14.33 -20.29
N ALA A 127 -19.08 13.41 -21.13
CA ALA A 127 -18.32 12.26 -20.63
C ALA A 127 -17.01 12.67 -19.98
N ASP A 128 -16.27 13.61 -20.59
CA ASP A 128 -15.04 14.15 -20.00
C ASP A 128 -15.33 14.87 -18.68
N HIS A 129 -16.32 15.77 -18.66
CA HIS A 129 -16.71 16.45 -17.44
C HIS A 129 -17.17 15.52 -16.34
N GLY A 130 -17.98 14.50 -16.65
CA GLY A 130 -18.42 13.50 -15.69
C GLY A 130 -17.27 12.68 -15.10
N ILE A 131 -16.35 12.20 -15.95
CA ILE A 131 -15.17 11.45 -15.51
C ILE A 131 -14.24 12.32 -14.65
N MET A 132 -14.04 13.58 -15.02
CA MET A 132 -13.21 14.50 -14.25
C MET A 132 -13.86 14.89 -12.92
N SER A 133 -15.17 15.10 -12.88
CA SER A 133 -15.93 15.33 -11.64
C SER A 133 -15.84 14.11 -10.71
N PHE A 134 -16.01 12.90 -11.24
CA PHE A 134 -15.78 11.66 -10.50
C PHE A 134 -14.36 11.62 -9.88
N SER A 135 -13.34 12.00 -10.67
CA SER A 135 -11.96 12.06 -10.18
C SER A 135 -11.81 13.04 -9.01
N VAL A 136 -12.37 14.25 -9.13
CA VAL A 136 -12.28 15.28 -8.07
C VAL A 136 -13.02 14.82 -6.79
N ILE A 137 -14.24 14.33 -6.94
CA ILE A 137 -15.05 13.84 -5.81
C ILE A 137 -14.38 12.62 -5.16
N GLY A 138 -13.90 11.68 -5.98
CA GLY A 138 -13.26 10.47 -5.49
C GLY A 138 -11.97 10.72 -4.70
N MET A 139 -11.26 11.80 -5.00
CA MET A 139 -10.09 12.22 -4.21
C MET A 139 -10.46 12.90 -2.89
N ALA A 140 -11.63 13.51 -2.82
CA ALA A 140 -12.08 14.22 -1.62
C ALA A 140 -12.69 13.29 -0.56
N ILE A 141 -13.10 12.08 -0.95
CA ILE A 141 -13.74 11.12 -0.06
C ILE A 141 -12.68 10.33 0.72
N PRO A 142 -12.64 10.40 2.06
CA PRO A 142 -11.74 9.59 2.85
C PRO A 142 -12.04 8.09 2.70
N ASN A 143 -11.00 7.26 2.54
CA ASN A 143 -11.16 5.81 2.34
C ASN A 143 -11.93 5.11 3.47
N PHE A 144 -11.73 5.51 4.74
CA PHE A 144 -12.47 4.93 5.86
C PHE A 144 -13.97 5.22 5.79
N TRP A 145 -14.33 6.45 5.39
CA TRP A 145 -15.73 6.84 5.24
C TRP A 145 -16.40 6.07 4.10
N LEU A 146 -15.70 5.97 2.96
CA LEU A 146 -16.17 5.16 1.83
C LEU A 146 -16.35 3.69 2.22
N ALA A 147 -15.42 3.13 3.02
CA ALA A 147 -15.52 1.76 3.53
C ALA A 147 -16.79 1.55 4.37
N LEU A 148 -17.04 2.46 5.32
CA LEU A 148 -18.25 2.39 6.17
C LEU A 148 -19.52 2.54 5.35
N LEU A 149 -19.52 3.45 4.38
CA LEU A 149 -20.65 3.67 3.48
C LEU A 149 -20.91 2.45 2.58
N ALA A 150 -19.85 1.83 2.08
CA ALA A 150 -19.95 0.61 1.28
C ALA A 150 -20.51 -0.57 2.11
N VAL A 151 -20.07 -0.74 3.35
CA VAL A 151 -20.62 -1.74 4.27
C VAL A 151 -22.10 -1.46 4.55
N TRP A 152 -22.44 -0.22 4.91
CA TRP A 152 -23.83 0.16 5.19
C TRP A 152 -24.73 -0.10 3.98
N LEU A 153 -24.34 0.35 2.79
CA LEU A 153 -25.18 0.27 1.59
C LEU A 153 -25.26 -1.16 1.04
N PHE A 154 -24.11 -1.79 0.78
CA PHE A 154 -24.07 -3.07 0.06
C PHE A 154 -24.19 -4.30 0.94
N ALA A 155 -23.78 -4.22 2.21
CA ALA A 155 -23.87 -5.36 3.10
C ALA A 155 -25.08 -5.29 4.04
N SER A 156 -25.39 -4.11 4.60
CA SER A 156 -26.49 -3.96 5.57
C SER A 156 -27.83 -3.70 4.89
N THR A 157 -27.89 -2.72 3.95
CA THR A 157 -29.16 -2.30 3.33
C THR A 157 -29.56 -3.23 2.20
N PHE A 158 -28.71 -3.40 1.19
CA PHE A 158 -29.02 -4.23 0.03
C PHE A 158 -28.70 -5.71 0.18
N GLN A 159 -27.91 -6.08 1.19
CA GLN A 159 -27.50 -7.47 1.48
C GLN A 159 -26.92 -8.22 0.27
N LEU A 160 -26.25 -7.50 -0.64
CA LEU A 160 -25.69 -8.04 -1.87
C LEU A 160 -24.32 -8.69 -1.66
N LEU A 161 -23.53 -8.13 -0.73
CA LEU A 161 -22.16 -8.53 -0.47
C LEU A 161 -21.91 -8.62 1.05
N PRO A 162 -21.03 -9.53 1.48
CA PRO A 162 -20.72 -9.67 2.90
C PRO A 162 -19.97 -8.46 3.46
N ALA A 163 -20.30 -8.08 4.70
CA ALA A 163 -19.69 -6.94 5.40
C ALA A 163 -18.23 -7.21 5.81
N ALA A 164 -17.89 -8.46 6.10
CA ALA A 164 -16.61 -8.83 6.69
C ALA A 164 -16.18 -10.25 6.31
N GLY A 165 -14.91 -10.57 6.58
CA GLY A 165 -14.33 -11.89 6.37
C GLY A 165 -13.37 -11.96 5.21
N CYS A 166 -12.86 -13.17 4.92
CA CYS A 166 -11.91 -13.37 3.82
C CYS A 166 -12.15 -14.66 3.07
N CYS A 167 -11.36 -14.80 2.02
CA CYS A 167 -11.07 -16.06 1.33
C CYS A 167 -12.14 -16.54 0.35
N SER A 168 -13.22 -15.80 0.14
CA SER A 168 -14.13 -15.97 -0.99
C SER A 168 -14.08 -14.76 -1.94
N PRO A 169 -14.35 -14.94 -3.24
CA PRO A 169 -14.40 -13.83 -4.19
C PRO A 169 -15.40 -12.73 -3.80
N LYS A 170 -16.54 -13.11 -3.23
CA LYS A 170 -17.57 -12.13 -2.78
C LYS A 170 -17.07 -11.23 -1.65
N GLN A 171 -16.26 -11.78 -0.73
CA GLN A 171 -15.69 -11.02 0.38
C GLN A 171 -14.56 -10.07 -0.05
N LEU A 172 -13.91 -10.33 -1.20
CA LEU A 172 -12.85 -9.50 -1.76
C LEU A 172 -13.39 -8.25 -2.47
N ILE A 173 -14.62 -8.29 -3.02
CA ILE A 173 -15.15 -7.24 -3.91
C ILE A 173 -15.19 -5.87 -3.22
N LEU A 174 -15.88 -5.75 -2.07
CA LEU A 174 -16.03 -4.46 -1.39
C LEU A 174 -14.68 -3.89 -0.93
N PRO A 175 -13.85 -4.63 -0.17
CA PRO A 175 -12.57 -4.08 0.27
C PRO A 175 -11.63 -3.73 -0.89
N ALA A 176 -11.62 -4.51 -1.99
CA ALA A 176 -10.78 -4.22 -3.14
C ALA A 176 -11.24 -2.95 -3.89
N ILE A 177 -12.56 -2.76 -4.08
CA ILE A 177 -13.11 -1.55 -4.72
C ILE A 177 -12.83 -0.32 -3.84
N VAL A 178 -13.07 -0.40 -2.54
CA VAL A 178 -12.81 0.71 -1.61
C VAL A 178 -11.33 1.10 -1.60
N LEU A 179 -10.44 0.10 -1.52
CA LEU A 179 -9.00 0.34 -1.53
C LEU A 179 -8.51 0.92 -2.88
N ALA A 180 -9.14 0.54 -3.98
CA ALA A 180 -8.81 1.03 -5.32
C ALA A 180 -9.40 2.41 -5.64
N PHE A 181 -10.48 2.83 -4.98
CA PHE A 181 -11.33 3.95 -5.39
C PHE A 181 -10.58 5.27 -5.56
N GLU A 182 -9.86 5.72 -4.54
CA GLU A 182 -9.04 6.93 -4.59
C GLU A 182 -7.92 6.78 -5.64
N GLY A 183 -7.32 5.59 -5.72
CA GLY A 183 -6.31 5.26 -6.73
C GLY A 183 -6.84 5.39 -8.16
N ILE A 184 -8.06 4.93 -8.43
CA ILE A 184 -8.74 5.09 -9.73
C ILE A 184 -8.95 6.57 -10.02
N ALA A 185 -9.52 7.31 -9.08
CA ALA A 185 -9.81 8.74 -9.20
C ALA A 185 -8.56 9.55 -9.55
N LEU A 186 -7.45 9.30 -8.89
CA LEU A 186 -6.17 9.95 -9.16
C LEU A 186 -5.54 9.49 -10.49
N THR A 187 -5.68 8.21 -10.84
CA THR A 187 -5.05 7.64 -12.04
C THR A 187 -5.72 8.12 -13.32
N VAL A 188 -7.01 8.43 -13.32
CA VAL A 188 -7.75 8.96 -14.49
C VAL A 188 -7.12 10.22 -15.09
N ARG A 189 -6.61 11.13 -14.25
CA ARG A 189 -6.11 12.45 -14.68
C ARG A 189 -4.82 12.37 -15.50
N MET A 190 -3.93 11.46 -15.16
CA MET A 190 -2.61 11.34 -15.78
C MET A 190 -2.71 10.90 -17.25
N PRO A 191 -3.38 9.78 -17.60
CA PRO A 191 -3.57 9.38 -18.99
C PRO A 191 -4.29 10.46 -19.81
N ARG A 192 -5.33 11.10 -19.25
CA ARG A 192 -6.04 12.18 -19.94
C ARG A 192 -5.08 13.33 -20.32
N SER A 193 -4.32 13.84 -19.37
CA SER A 193 -3.40 14.96 -19.62
C SER A 193 -2.30 14.55 -20.59
N ALA A 194 -1.69 13.38 -20.40
CA ALA A 194 -0.63 12.87 -21.26
C ALA A 194 -1.10 12.63 -22.70
N MET A 195 -2.34 12.11 -22.88
CA MET A 195 -2.92 11.93 -24.21
C MET A 195 -3.15 13.27 -24.91
N ILE A 196 -3.74 14.25 -24.23
CA ILE A 196 -4.01 15.59 -24.78
C ILE A 196 -2.69 16.30 -25.17
N GLU A 197 -1.68 16.23 -24.30
CA GLU A 197 -0.38 16.84 -24.59
C GLU A 197 0.26 16.20 -25.82
N ASN A 198 0.30 14.86 -25.88
CA ASN A 198 0.91 14.16 -27.01
C ASN A 198 0.16 14.31 -28.32
N GLN A 199 -1.18 14.53 -28.30
CA GLN A 199 -1.96 14.82 -29.50
C GLN A 199 -1.59 16.14 -30.17
N ASN A 200 -1.07 17.11 -29.40
CA ASN A 200 -0.69 18.44 -29.88
C ASN A 200 0.77 18.52 -30.36
N ASN A 201 1.54 17.45 -30.25
CA ASN A 201 2.95 17.43 -30.62
C ASN A 201 3.16 17.37 -32.16
N ASP A 202 4.29 17.90 -32.62
CA ASP A 202 4.63 17.98 -34.05
C ASP A 202 4.73 16.60 -34.74
N PHE A 203 5.11 15.55 -34.02
CA PHE A 203 5.13 14.21 -34.59
C PHE A 203 3.74 13.74 -35.05
N VAL A 204 2.66 14.19 -34.37
CA VAL A 204 1.27 13.88 -34.75
C VAL A 204 0.93 14.56 -36.08
N ARG A 205 1.35 15.83 -36.26
CA ARG A 205 1.17 16.56 -37.52
C ARG A 205 1.89 15.87 -38.67
N THR A 206 3.11 15.41 -38.44
CA THR A 206 3.89 14.66 -39.42
C THR A 206 3.20 13.35 -39.82
N LEU A 207 2.67 12.59 -38.84
CA LEU A 207 1.96 11.34 -39.11
C LEU A 207 0.66 11.58 -39.89
N ARG A 208 -0.08 12.66 -39.63
CA ARG A 208 -1.26 13.08 -40.42
C ARG A 208 -0.90 13.45 -41.85
N ALA A 209 0.17 14.24 -42.04
CA ALA A 209 0.68 14.58 -43.35
C ALA A 209 1.12 13.34 -44.15
N GLY A 210 1.61 12.30 -43.46
CA GLY A 210 1.92 11.00 -44.04
C GLY A 210 0.72 10.11 -44.33
N GLY A 211 -0.53 10.58 -44.14
CA GLY A 211 -1.76 9.84 -44.49
C GLY A 211 -2.16 8.76 -43.50
N LEU A 212 -1.61 8.71 -42.28
CA LEU A 212 -2.04 7.75 -41.27
C LEU A 212 -3.41 8.11 -40.72
N SER A 213 -4.25 7.08 -40.48
CA SER A 213 -5.56 7.25 -39.87
C SER A 213 -5.49 7.71 -38.42
N GLU A 214 -6.42 8.55 -37.97
CA GLU A 214 -6.51 9.06 -36.60
C GLU A 214 -6.54 7.95 -35.54
N TRP A 215 -7.21 6.85 -35.83
CA TRP A 215 -7.23 5.68 -34.94
C TRP A 215 -5.84 5.10 -34.73
N ARG A 216 -5.03 4.99 -35.80
CA ARG A 216 -3.65 4.48 -35.71
C ARG A 216 -2.73 5.48 -35.03
N ILE A 217 -2.88 6.77 -35.29
CA ILE A 217 -2.11 7.84 -34.64
C ILE A 217 -2.40 7.82 -33.15
N THR A 218 -3.65 7.88 -32.73
CA THR A 218 -4.06 7.98 -31.33
C THR A 218 -3.80 6.67 -30.57
N GLY A 219 -4.25 5.53 -31.11
CA GLY A 219 -4.22 4.23 -30.43
C GLY A 219 -2.82 3.61 -30.36
N LYS A 220 -1.90 3.94 -31.28
CA LYS A 220 -0.56 3.38 -31.30
C LYS A 220 0.53 4.39 -30.92
N HIS A 221 0.53 5.55 -31.54
CA HIS A 221 1.64 6.50 -31.38
C HIS A 221 1.45 7.43 -30.18
N VAL A 222 0.30 8.04 -30.03
CA VAL A 222 -0.02 8.94 -28.90
C VAL A 222 -0.10 8.14 -27.61
N LEU A 223 -0.86 7.03 -27.59
CA LEU A 223 -1.02 6.19 -26.41
C LEU A 223 0.33 5.64 -25.90
N ARG A 224 1.19 5.16 -26.81
CA ARG A 224 2.51 4.65 -26.41
C ARG A 224 3.34 5.68 -25.67
N ASN A 225 3.34 6.93 -26.14
CA ASN A 225 4.06 8.02 -25.46
C ASN A 225 3.37 8.43 -24.14
N ALA A 226 2.05 8.40 -24.10
CA ALA A 226 1.27 8.70 -22.90
C ALA A 226 1.41 7.64 -21.80
N LEU A 227 1.81 6.40 -22.12
CA LEU A 227 2.03 5.34 -21.13
C LEU A 227 3.29 5.57 -20.27
N ILE A 228 4.28 6.32 -20.75
CA ILE A 228 5.55 6.56 -20.01
C ILE A 228 5.30 7.16 -18.62
N PRO A 229 4.58 8.29 -18.45
CA PRO A 229 4.29 8.85 -17.15
C PRO A 229 3.37 7.95 -16.30
N ILE A 230 2.52 7.12 -16.93
CA ILE A 230 1.62 6.19 -16.23
C ILE A 230 2.40 5.08 -15.53
N ILE A 231 3.45 4.53 -16.16
CA ILE A 231 4.33 3.52 -15.55
C ILE A 231 5.00 4.09 -14.29
N SER A 232 5.40 5.36 -14.33
CA SER A 232 5.99 6.03 -13.17
C SER A 232 5.01 6.18 -12.02
N LEU A 233 3.73 6.43 -12.32
CA LEU A 233 2.66 6.50 -11.33
C LEU A 233 2.42 5.16 -10.64
N ALA A 234 2.56 4.04 -11.37
CA ALA A 234 2.28 2.71 -10.85
C ALA A 234 3.11 2.40 -9.58
N GLY A 235 4.36 2.78 -9.58
CA GLY A 235 5.21 2.52 -8.42
C GLY A 235 4.81 3.33 -7.17
N LEU A 236 4.43 4.62 -7.32
CA LEU A 236 3.92 5.42 -6.20
C LEU A 236 2.65 4.80 -5.59
N ARG A 237 1.82 4.15 -6.42
CA ARG A 237 0.58 3.52 -5.97
C ARG A 237 0.82 2.32 -5.06
N ILE A 238 1.89 1.57 -5.24
CA ILE A 238 2.21 0.42 -4.37
C ILE A 238 2.35 0.90 -2.91
N GLY A 239 3.14 1.93 -2.67
CA GLY A 239 3.33 2.48 -1.32
C GLY A 239 2.03 3.00 -0.69
N GLN A 240 1.19 3.68 -1.47
CA GLN A 240 -0.10 4.21 -0.99
C GLN A 240 -1.09 3.10 -0.66
N ILE A 241 -1.20 2.07 -1.51
CA ILE A 241 -2.08 0.92 -1.28
C ILE A 241 -1.70 0.21 0.03
N VAL A 242 -0.41 0.02 0.31
CA VAL A 242 0.06 -0.58 1.57
C VAL A 242 -0.40 0.26 2.78
N GLY A 243 -0.30 1.59 2.71
CA GLY A 243 -0.75 2.48 3.78
C GLY A 243 -2.27 2.43 4.02
N TYR A 244 -3.06 2.48 2.96
CA TYR A 244 -4.53 2.46 3.04
C TYR A 244 -5.09 1.08 3.35
N ALA A 245 -4.39 0.00 2.97
CA ALA A 245 -4.80 -1.37 3.24
C ALA A 245 -5.02 -1.62 4.73
N LEU A 246 -4.24 -1.01 5.62
CA LEU A 246 -4.37 -1.13 7.06
C LEU A 246 -5.80 -0.78 7.54
N ILE A 247 -6.34 0.35 7.08
CA ILE A 247 -7.67 0.84 7.46
C ILE A 247 -8.75 -0.05 6.85
N VAL A 248 -8.62 -0.40 5.59
CA VAL A 248 -9.59 -1.23 4.86
C VAL A 248 -9.63 -2.65 5.44
N GLU A 249 -8.48 -3.25 5.71
CA GLU A 249 -8.39 -4.57 6.35
C GLU A 249 -9.06 -4.59 7.73
N GLN A 250 -8.92 -3.50 8.50
CA GLN A 250 -9.55 -3.40 9.81
C GLN A 250 -11.08 -3.29 9.71
N ILE A 251 -11.61 -2.44 8.83
CA ILE A 251 -13.05 -2.21 8.69
C ILE A 251 -13.75 -3.46 8.18
N PHE A 252 -13.19 -4.13 7.16
CA PHE A 252 -13.77 -5.34 6.57
C PHE A 252 -13.38 -6.62 7.30
N SER A 253 -12.67 -6.53 8.44
CA SER A 253 -12.13 -7.69 9.17
C SER A 253 -11.38 -8.65 8.22
N TRP A 254 -10.67 -8.10 7.25
CA TRP A 254 -9.84 -8.85 6.32
C TRP A 254 -8.53 -9.23 7.01
N PRO A 255 -8.23 -10.54 7.16
CA PRO A 255 -7.10 -10.99 7.99
C PRO A 255 -5.75 -10.79 7.29
N GLY A 256 -5.39 -9.53 7.04
CA GLY A 256 -4.12 -9.09 6.47
C GLY A 256 -3.12 -8.61 7.52
N ILE A 257 -1.97 -8.11 7.05
CA ILE A 257 -0.87 -7.58 7.89
C ILE A 257 -1.33 -6.35 8.68
N GLY A 258 -2.10 -5.46 8.05
CA GLY A 258 -2.59 -4.24 8.70
C GLY A 258 -3.56 -4.54 9.82
N GLN A 259 -4.53 -5.44 9.61
CA GLN A 259 -5.45 -5.88 10.66
C GLN A 259 -4.71 -6.55 11.81
N ALA A 260 -3.76 -7.44 11.51
CA ALA A 260 -2.96 -8.11 12.53
C ALA A 260 -2.11 -7.11 13.33
N LEU A 261 -1.55 -6.09 12.68
CA LEU A 261 -0.83 -5.00 13.34
C LEU A 261 -1.73 -4.23 14.31
N VAL A 262 -2.89 -3.75 13.84
CA VAL A 262 -3.82 -3.00 14.72
C VAL A 262 -4.26 -3.85 15.91
N THR A 263 -4.60 -5.12 15.66
CA THR A 263 -4.96 -6.06 16.74
C THR A 263 -3.83 -6.25 17.74
N ALA A 264 -2.59 -6.38 17.27
CA ALA A 264 -1.41 -6.53 18.12
C ALA A 264 -1.16 -5.28 18.98
N VAL A 265 -1.32 -4.08 18.40
CA VAL A 265 -1.18 -2.81 19.15
C VAL A 265 -2.25 -2.73 20.24
N LEU A 266 -3.51 -3.01 19.93
CA LEU A 266 -4.62 -2.98 20.90
C LEU A 266 -4.44 -4.02 22.02
N ARG A 267 -3.85 -5.17 21.69
CA ARG A 267 -3.55 -6.26 22.65
C ARG A 267 -2.19 -6.13 23.32
N ARG A 268 -1.41 -5.08 23.00
CA ARG A 268 -0.05 -4.87 23.51
C ARG A 268 0.92 -6.03 23.21
N ASP A 269 0.68 -6.73 22.11
CA ASP A 269 1.57 -7.79 21.63
C ASP A 269 2.76 -7.17 20.88
N TYR A 270 3.75 -6.71 21.64
CA TYR A 270 4.89 -5.96 21.13
C TYR A 270 5.67 -6.68 20.02
N PRO A 271 6.02 -7.99 20.13
CA PRO A 271 6.72 -8.67 19.06
C PRO A 271 5.96 -8.64 17.74
N VAL A 272 4.65 -8.91 17.76
CA VAL A 272 3.80 -8.87 16.55
C VAL A 272 3.71 -7.45 16.01
N ALA A 273 3.44 -6.46 16.87
CA ALA A 273 3.32 -5.07 16.45
C ALA A 273 4.62 -4.55 15.83
N GLN A 274 5.78 -4.82 16.43
CA GLN A 274 7.10 -4.41 15.93
C GLN A 274 7.43 -5.09 14.60
N PHE A 275 7.23 -6.39 14.51
CA PHE A 275 7.56 -7.16 13.32
C PHE A 275 6.69 -6.76 12.12
N PHE A 276 5.37 -6.65 12.31
CA PHE A 276 4.47 -6.28 11.21
C PHE A 276 4.63 -4.83 10.80
N SER A 277 4.89 -3.91 11.74
CA SER A 277 5.26 -2.53 11.38
C SER A 277 6.54 -2.48 10.54
N LEU A 278 7.56 -3.26 10.90
CA LEU A 278 8.80 -3.34 10.13
C LEU A 278 8.54 -3.89 8.72
N ILE A 279 7.72 -4.95 8.59
CA ILE A 279 7.32 -5.50 7.28
C ILE A 279 6.60 -4.45 6.42
N LEU A 280 5.67 -3.68 7.00
CA LEU A 280 4.98 -2.61 6.27
C LEU A 280 5.95 -1.53 5.79
N VAL A 281 6.90 -1.11 6.63
CA VAL A 281 7.96 -0.16 6.24
C VAL A 281 8.79 -0.73 5.08
N VAL A 282 9.21 -1.99 5.16
CA VAL A 282 9.94 -2.66 4.08
C VAL A 282 9.13 -2.67 2.78
N LEU A 283 7.83 -2.99 2.85
CA LEU A 283 6.95 -3.02 1.67
C LEU A 283 6.80 -1.63 1.03
N VAL A 284 6.64 -0.58 1.84
CA VAL A 284 6.56 0.81 1.33
C VAL A 284 7.87 1.24 0.69
N VAL A 285 9.00 0.96 1.33
CA VAL A 285 10.33 1.31 0.80
C VAL A 285 10.63 0.55 -0.49
N LEU A 286 10.31 -0.74 -0.55
CA LEU A 286 10.44 -1.54 -1.77
C LEU A 286 9.51 -1.04 -2.88
N GLY A 287 8.27 -0.70 -2.55
CA GLY A 287 7.31 -0.12 -3.50
C GLY A 287 7.84 1.18 -4.12
N ASN A 288 8.35 2.09 -3.31
CA ASN A 288 8.95 3.34 -3.78
C ASN A 288 10.21 3.09 -4.63
N TRP A 289 11.05 2.13 -4.24
CA TRP A 289 12.23 1.76 -5.03
C TRP A 289 11.86 1.18 -6.40
N LEU A 290 10.85 0.33 -6.45
CA LEU A 290 10.30 -0.20 -7.71
C LEU A 290 9.76 0.93 -8.59
N ALA A 291 9.10 1.93 -7.98
CA ALA A 291 8.64 3.15 -8.65
C ALA A 291 9.78 3.88 -9.35
N ASP A 292 10.80 4.20 -8.57
CA ASP A 292 11.95 4.95 -9.03
C ASP A 292 12.72 4.20 -10.13
N THR A 293 12.81 2.88 -9.99
CA THR A 293 13.48 2.02 -10.97
C THR A 293 12.65 1.95 -12.25
N GLY A 294 11.35 1.73 -12.15
CA GLY A 294 10.42 1.74 -13.27
C GLY A 294 10.44 3.07 -14.04
N TYR A 295 10.45 4.19 -13.33
CA TYR A 295 10.59 5.52 -13.94
C TYR A 295 11.89 5.68 -14.73
N THR A 296 13.01 5.24 -14.16
CA THR A 296 14.32 5.32 -14.81
C THR A 296 14.41 4.43 -16.04
N LEU A 297 13.78 3.27 -16.01
CA LEU A 297 13.73 2.34 -17.15
C LEU A 297 12.79 2.84 -18.25
N ALA A 298 11.65 3.43 -17.88
CA ALA A 298 10.64 3.92 -18.83
C ALA A 298 11.09 5.21 -19.55
N ASN A 299 11.98 6.02 -18.95
CA ASN A 299 12.42 7.28 -19.53
C ASN A 299 13.90 7.23 -19.99
N PRO A 300 14.17 6.86 -21.27
CA PRO A 300 15.55 6.76 -21.78
C PRO A 300 16.29 8.10 -21.84
N ARG A 301 15.58 9.24 -21.83
CA ARG A 301 16.20 10.57 -21.84
C ARG A 301 16.99 10.86 -20.55
N LEU A 302 16.53 10.33 -19.41
CA LEU A 302 17.26 10.41 -18.14
C LEU A 302 18.52 9.55 -18.10
N ARG A 303 18.64 8.57 -18.99
CA ARG A 303 19.85 7.75 -19.14
C ARG A 303 21.00 8.48 -19.85
N ARG A 304 20.69 9.49 -20.69
CA ARG A 304 21.70 10.22 -21.51
C ARG A 304 22.18 11.53 -20.88
N SER A 305 21.50 12.03 -19.84
CA SER A 305 21.83 13.32 -19.20
C SER A 305 22.83 13.17 -18.04
N LYS A 306 23.52 12.04 -17.97
CA LYS A 306 24.54 11.77 -16.94
C LYS A 306 25.68 10.92 -17.57
#